data_cd51f4f80713b3e7cf77b03a8d29ff6e
#
_entry.id   cd51f4f80713b3e7cf77b03a8d29ff6e
#
_cell.length_a   1.000
_cell.length_b   1.000
_cell.length_c   1.000
_cell.angle_alpha   90.00
_cell.angle_beta   90.00
_cell.angle_gamma   90.00
#
_symmetry.space_group_name_H-M   'P 1'
#
loop_
_entity.id
_entity.type
_entity.pdbx_description
1 polymer ?
#
loop_
_entity_poly.entity_id
_entity_poly.type
_entity_poly.pdbx_seq_one_letter_code
_entity_poly.pdbx_strand_id
1 'polypeptide(L)'
;AFLLLAGGTFVLFCILLSTHTILPKNDGLHVGQCTYGDLQMHLGIITSIANQQTFPPYYSISPWDRLCYPFLCDSISSSIYLFGASLRYAYMLPMYFAFFQVITGFYAIADVLFHDRAKSLAAWVLFFYNGGLGFVYFIDWSREGGYKFSDIFTGYYTTPTNLVDRNIRWVNIIADMLLPQRATLFGYAVLFCAIWLLLRAIRNGEKECFLPAGILAGALPMIHTHSFVAILILSACWMLLCLYRSVPHNTSPVAHPGAVLLGCFVTCMILLEILNESSAAVAPVLLFRFGILVAASLVLYGLSLLYRCFSGKSTNNDTLQNFLTTWGVFFGVLLLLALPQLLEWTFGQTTQSGFLLGHFNWGNQGDTYLWFYLKNWGAILL
;
A
#
# COMPACT_ATOMS: atom_id res chain seq x y z
N ALA A 1 -23.64 13.29 3.73
CA ALA A 1 -23.41 12.10 2.89
C ALA A 1 -22.16 11.33 3.34
N PHE A 2 -20.96 11.95 3.37
CA PHE A 2 -19.70 11.26 3.75
C PHE A 2 -19.78 10.58 5.11
N LEU A 3 -20.19 11.28 6.18
CA LEU A 3 -20.28 10.72 7.53
C LEU A 3 -21.21 9.50 7.61
N LEU A 4 -22.30 9.48 6.87
CA LEU A 4 -23.22 8.34 6.82
C LEU A 4 -22.60 7.14 6.11
N LEU A 5 -21.96 7.38 4.95
CA LEU A 5 -21.29 6.31 4.21
C LEU A 5 -20.08 5.78 4.96
N ALA A 6 -19.22 6.66 5.49
CA ALA A 6 -18.07 6.27 6.27
C ALA A 6 -18.47 5.53 7.55
N GLY A 7 -19.50 6.01 8.26
CA GLY A 7 -20.06 5.34 9.43
C GLY A 7 -20.63 3.95 9.10
N GLY A 8 -21.41 3.84 8.03
CA GLY A 8 -21.93 2.56 7.56
C GLY A 8 -20.82 1.58 7.16
N THR A 9 -19.80 2.06 6.44
CA THR A 9 -18.62 1.25 6.06
C THR A 9 -17.80 0.81 7.28
N PHE A 10 -17.67 1.69 8.27
CA PHE A 10 -17.01 1.35 9.52
C PHE A 10 -17.75 0.25 10.28
N VAL A 11 -19.07 0.38 10.40
CA VAL A 11 -19.95 -0.65 11.02
C VAL A 11 -19.84 -1.97 10.25
N LEU A 12 -19.89 -1.93 8.92
CA LEU A 12 -19.69 -3.12 8.07
C LEU A 12 -18.35 -3.80 8.37
N PHE A 13 -17.26 -3.03 8.43
CA PHE A 13 -15.94 -3.57 8.77
C PHE A 13 -15.93 -4.19 10.17
N CYS A 14 -16.53 -3.53 11.15
CA CYS A 14 -16.64 -4.06 12.51
C CYS A 14 -17.39 -5.40 12.55
N ILE A 15 -18.50 -5.52 11.81
CA ILE A 15 -19.25 -6.77 11.68
C ILE A 15 -18.37 -7.84 11.02
N LEU A 16 -17.77 -7.55 9.88
CA LEU A 16 -16.93 -8.50 9.16
C LEU A 16 -15.72 -8.95 10.01
N LEU A 17 -15.01 -8.02 10.66
CA LEU A 17 -13.87 -8.35 11.51
C LEU A 17 -14.30 -9.24 12.69
N SER A 18 -15.42 -8.93 13.35
CA SER A 18 -15.91 -9.68 14.50
C SER A 18 -16.44 -11.08 14.15
N THR A 19 -16.95 -11.27 12.94
CA THR A 19 -17.54 -12.55 12.48
C THR A 19 -16.55 -13.42 11.72
N HIS A 20 -15.49 -12.86 11.13
CA HIS A 20 -14.52 -13.58 10.31
C HIS A 20 -13.13 -13.74 10.97
N THR A 21 -12.95 -13.23 12.20
CA THR A 21 -11.66 -13.25 12.88
C THR A 21 -11.82 -13.75 14.31
N ILE A 22 -11.21 -14.88 14.65
CA ILE A 22 -11.22 -15.49 16.01
C ILE A 22 -12.64 -15.50 16.61
N LEU A 23 -13.60 -16.03 15.88
CA LEU A 23 -14.98 -16.15 16.37
C LEU A 23 -15.14 -17.36 17.28
N PRO A 24 -15.39 -17.20 18.61
CA PRO A 24 -15.66 -18.32 19.49
C PRO A 24 -17.01 -18.97 19.15
N LYS A 25 -17.02 -20.27 18.99
CA LYS A 25 -18.21 -21.10 18.88
C LYS A 25 -18.10 -22.28 19.84
N ASN A 26 -19.17 -23.09 19.95
CA ASN A 26 -19.21 -24.24 20.89
C ASN A 26 -18.17 -25.33 20.57
N ASP A 27 -17.77 -25.42 19.31
CA ASP A 27 -16.84 -26.41 18.77
C ASP A 27 -15.40 -25.87 18.61
N GLY A 28 -15.15 -24.57 18.93
CA GLY A 28 -13.82 -23.99 18.87
C GLY A 28 -13.77 -22.55 18.37
N LEU A 29 -12.60 -22.13 17.87
CA LEU A 29 -12.38 -20.82 17.30
C LEU A 29 -12.51 -20.89 15.78
N HIS A 30 -13.42 -20.10 15.24
CA HIS A 30 -13.67 -20.03 13.80
C HIS A 30 -13.01 -18.81 13.18
N VAL A 31 -12.50 -19.00 11.98
CA VAL A 31 -11.85 -17.96 11.17
C VAL A 31 -12.47 -17.95 9.77
N GLY A 32 -12.77 -16.78 9.25
CA GLY A 32 -13.31 -16.63 7.91
C GLY A 32 -12.28 -16.94 6.84
N GLN A 33 -12.75 -17.26 5.65
CA GLN A 33 -11.93 -17.77 4.56
C GLN A 33 -10.83 -16.80 4.12
N CYS A 34 -11.10 -15.51 4.06
CA CYS A 34 -10.09 -14.52 3.67
C CYS A 34 -9.06 -14.23 4.79
N THR A 35 -9.38 -14.53 6.07
CA THR A 35 -8.54 -14.17 7.22
C THR A 35 -7.65 -15.29 7.72
N TYR A 36 -7.84 -16.53 7.30
CA TYR A 36 -7.11 -17.68 7.83
C TYR A 36 -5.62 -17.68 7.49
N GLY A 37 -5.21 -17.07 6.36
CA GLY A 37 -3.83 -17.15 5.86
C GLY A 37 -2.80 -16.56 6.81
N ASP A 38 -2.95 -15.29 7.17
CA ASP A 38 -1.95 -14.53 7.94
C ASP A 38 -2.28 -14.46 9.43
N LEU A 39 -3.51 -14.79 9.84
CA LEU A 39 -3.97 -14.62 11.21
C LEU A 39 -3.10 -15.35 12.23
N GLN A 40 -2.78 -16.64 12.00
CA GLN A 40 -1.97 -17.43 12.92
C GLN A 40 -0.56 -16.86 13.08
N MET A 41 0.02 -16.31 12.02
CA MET A 41 1.33 -15.65 12.08
C MET A 41 1.26 -14.42 12.99
N HIS A 42 0.29 -13.55 12.80
CA HIS A 42 0.11 -12.35 13.64
C HIS A 42 -0.18 -12.71 15.10
N LEU A 43 -1.02 -13.72 15.36
CA LEU A 43 -1.28 -14.17 16.73
C LEU A 43 -0.03 -14.75 17.37
N GLY A 44 0.77 -15.51 16.61
CA GLY A 44 2.07 -16.00 17.04
C GLY A 44 3.04 -14.89 17.39
N ILE A 45 3.14 -13.84 16.57
CA ILE A 45 3.99 -12.67 16.82
C ILE A 45 3.51 -11.94 18.08
N ILE A 46 2.23 -11.64 18.19
CA ILE A 46 1.64 -10.93 19.35
C ILE A 46 1.97 -11.65 20.66
N THR A 47 1.71 -12.95 20.73
CA THR A 47 1.96 -13.74 21.93
C THR A 47 3.44 -13.96 22.20
N SER A 48 4.25 -14.08 21.16
CA SER A 48 5.70 -14.23 21.27
C SER A 48 6.35 -12.97 21.85
N ILE A 49 6.02 -11.79 21.34
CA ILE A 49 6.51 -10.51 21.86
C ILE A 49 6.11 -10.35 23.33
N ALA A 50 4.86 -10.67 23.69
CA ALA A 50 4.37 -10.58 25.05
C ALA A 50 5.12 -11.50 26.03
N ASN A 51 5.41 -12.73 25.60
CA ASN A 51 6.04 -13.74 26.45
C ASN A 51 7.56 -13.60 26.55
N GLN A 52 8.23 -13.21 25.46
CA GLN A 52 9.69 -13.09 25.43
C GLN A 52 10.20 -11.85 26.15
N GLN A 53 9.45 -10.74 26.09
CA GLN A 53 9.82 -9.45 26.67
C GLN A 53 11.23 -8.97 26.24
N THR A 54 11.62 -9.31 24.97
CA THR A 54 12.92 -8.95 24.37
C THR A 54 12.71 -8.08 23.15
N PHE A 55 13.67 -7.20 22.91
CA PHE A 55 13.72 -6.39 21.69
C PHE A 55 15.12 -6.44 21.08
N PRO A 56 15.29 -6.75 19.80
CA PRO A 56 14.26 -7.18 18.86
C PRO A 56 13.65 -8.54 19.23
N PRO A 57 12.37 -8.78 18.91
CA PRO A 57 11.73 -10.07 19.22
C PRO A 57 12.29 -11.20 18.33
N TYR A 58 12.27 -12.41 18.87
CA TYR A 58 12.57 -13.62 18.10
C TYR A 58 11.33 -14.13 17.38
N TYR A 59 11.55 -14.87 16.30
CA TYR A 59 10.48 -15.43 15.51
C TYR A 59 9.74 -16.54 16.29
N SER A 60 8.40 -16.51 16.28
CA SER A 60 7.58 -17.43 17.08
C SER A 60 7.72 -18.90 16.70
N ILE A 61 8.06 -19.19 15.44
CA ILE A 61 8.21 -20.56 14.90
C ILE A 61 9.65 -21.03 15.01
N SER A 62 10.62 -20.10 14.91
CA SER A 62 12.06 -20.39 15.03
C SER A 62 12.68 -19.49 16.10
N PRO A 63 12.74 -19.94 17.35
CA PRO A 63 13.14 -19.10 18.49
C PRO A 63 14.62 -18.69 18.48
N TRP A 64 15.41 -19.19 17.56
CA TRP A 64 16.80 -18.83 17.35
C TRP A 64 17.01 -17.70 16.33
N ASP A 65 15.99 -17.45 15.52
CA ASP A 65 16.03 -16.44 14.46
C ASP A 65 15.32 -15.16 14.91
N ARG A 66 15.92 -14.02 14.57
CA ARG A 66 15.27 -12.74 14.77
C ARG A 66 14.00 -12.65 13.95
N LEU A 67 13.00 -11.99 14.49
CA LEU A 67 11.78 -11.69 13.75
C LEU A 67 12.09 -10.63 12.69
N CYS A 68 12.00 -11.04 11.46
CA CYS A 68 12.27 -10.20 10.30
C CYS A 68 11.01 -9.68 9.60
N TYR A 69 9.83 -10.03 10.03
CA TYR A 69 8.55 -9.50 9.53
C TYR A 69 8.25 -8.13 10.15
N PRO A 70 7.60 -7.20 9.44
CA PRO A 70 7.14 -5.95 10.05
C PRO A 70 6.16 -6.20 11.19
N PHE A 71 6.58 -5.93 12.42
CA PHE A 71 5.86 -6.36 13.64
C PHE A 71 5.31 -5.22 14.50
N LEU A 72 5.52 -3.96 14.13
CA LEU A 72 5.07 -2.84 14.98
C LEU A 72 3.55 -2.81 15.17
N CYS A 73 2.78 -3.23 14.17
CA CYS A 73 1.33 -3.36 14.33
C CYS A 73 0.95 -4.44 15.37
N ASP A 74 1.77 -5.47 15.51
CA ASP A 74 1.55 -6.56 16.47
C ASP A 74 2.04 -6.21 17.86
N SER A 75 3.06 -5.35 17.98
CA SER A 75 3.55 -4.83 19.27
C SER A 75 2.47 -4.10 20.05
N ILE A 76 1.61 -3.32 19.36
CA ILE A 76 0.48 -2.64 20.00
C ILE A 76 -0.48 -3.66 20.61
N SER A 77 -0.81 -4.72 19.87
CA SER A 77 -1.67 -5.79 20.34
C SER A 77 -1.03 -6.61 21.45
N SER A 78 0.28 -6.84 21.37
CA SER A 78 1.04 -7.49 22.43
C SER A 78 0.96 -6.70 23.75
N SER A 79 1.07 -5.38 23.68
CA SER A 79 0.92 -4.51 24.87
C SER A 79 -0.49 -4.60 25.46
N ILE A 80 -1.53 -4.56 24.62
CA ILE A 80 -2.93 -4.69 25.08
C ILE A 80 -3.17 -6.08 25.71
N TYR A 81 -2.59 -7.13 25.12
CA TYR A 81 -2.65 -8.48 25.65
C TYR A 81 -1.97 -8.59 27.03
N LEU A 82 -0.82 -7.97 27.20
CA LEU A 82 -0.11 -7.90 28.50
C LEU A 82 -0.91 -7.14 29.58
N PHE A 83 -1.72 -6.17 29.19
CA PHE A 83 -2.64 -5.49 30.10
C PHE A 83 -3.87 -6.32 30.49
N GLY A 84 -3.94 -7.57 30.05
CA GLY A 84 -4.98 -8.54 30.46
C GLY A 84 -6.18 -8.62 29.50
N ALA A 85 -6.15 -7.98 28.35
CA ALA A 85 -7.17 -8.19 27.34
C ALA A 85 -7.08 -9.60 26.75
N SER A 86 -8.23 -10.20 26.38
CA SER A 86 -8.19 -11.45 25.62
C SER A 86 -7.48 -11.24 24.28
N LEU A 87 -6.84 -12.29 23.77
CA LEU A 87 -6.10 -12.24 22.49
C LEU A 87 -7.00 -11.75 21.35
N ARG A 88 -8.28 -12.09 21.34
CA ARG A 88 -9.26 -11.61 20.37
C ARG A 88 -9.40 -10.10 20.41
N TYR A 89 -9.62 -9.50 21.56
CA TYR A 89 -9.76 -8.05 21.70
C TYR A 89 -8.43 -7.32 21.46
N ALA A 90 -7.34 -7.88 21.93
CA ALA A 90 -6.00 -7.34 21.68
C ALA A 90 -5.67 -7.27 20.18
N TYR A 91 -6.13 -8.26 19.39
CA TYR A 91 -5.99 -8.27 17.95
C TYR A 91 -6.92 -7.25 17.25
N MET A 92 -8.21 -7.26 17.61
CA MET A 92 -9.24 -6.54 16.86
C MET A 92 -9.28 -5.04 17.16
N LEU A 93 -9.10 -4.65 18.43
CA LEU A 93 -9.28 -3.25 18.86
C LEU A 93 -8.39 -2.26 18.10
N PRO A 94 -7.09 -2.50 17.91
CA PRO A 94 -6.25 -1.60 17.12
C PRO A 94 -6.65 -1.56 15.64
N MET A 95 -7.19 -2.64 15.08
CA MET A 95 -7.65 -2.68 13.69
C MET A 95 -8.85 -1.77 13.44
N TYR A 96 -9.77 -1.63 14.41
CA TYR A 96 -10.88 -0.66 14.30
C TYR A 96 -10.35 0.77 14.17
N PHE A 97 -9.40 1.16 14.99
CA PHE A 97 -8.79 2.50 14.90
C PHE A 97 -8.03 2.69 13.59
N ALA A 98 -7.26 1.70 13.16
CA ALA A 98 -6.53 1.77 11.89
C ALA A 98 -7.50 1.90 10.70
N PHE A 99 -8.62 1.15 10.70
CA PHE A 99 -9.61 1.25 9.63
C PHE A 99 -10.31 2.61 9.62
N PHE A 100 -10.64 3.15 10.79
CA PHE A 100 -11.18 4.51 10.88
C PHE A 100 -10.22 5.55 10.27
N GLN A 101 -8.91 5.43 10.54
CA GLN A 101 -7.90 6.30 9.94
C GLN A 101 -7.82 6.12 8.42
N VAL A 102 -7.91 4.87 7.91
CA VAL A 102 -7.87 4.59 6.47
C VAL A 102 -9.05 5.25 5.75
N ILE A 103 -10.28 5.07 6.22
CA ILE A 103 -11.48 5.63 5.57
C ILE A 103 -11.51 7.16 5.61
N THR A 104 -11.08 7.76 6.71
CA THR A 104 -11.01 9.22 6.86
C THR A 104 -9.82 9.81 6.12
N GLY A 105 -8.66 9.15 6.18
CA GLY A 105 -7.44 9.58 5.52
C GLY A 105 -7.57 9.58 4.00
N PHE A 106 -8.18 8.55 3.41
CA PHE A 106 -8.42 8.53 1.97
C PHE A 106 -9.34 9.67 1.52
N TYR A 107 -10.42 9.93 2.27
CA TYR A 107 -11.30 11.06 1.95
C TYR A 107 -10.57 12.40 2.05
N ALA A 108 -9.74 12.59 3.06
CA ALA A 108 -8.95 13.80 3.24
C ALA A 108 -7.96 14.02 2.08
N ILE A 109 -7.34 12.95 1.57
CA ILE A 109 -6.50 13.00 0.35
C ILE A 109 -7.32 13.44 -0.86
N ALA A 110 -8.47 12.80 -1.07
CA ALA A 110 -9.34 13.11 -2.20
C ALA A 110 -9.85 14.58 -2.15
N ASP A 111 -10.18 15.07 -0.94
CA ASP A 111 -10.65 16.44 -0.75
C ASP A 111 -9.56 17.48 -1.10
N VAL A 112 -8.32 17.24 -0.69
CA VAL A 112 -7.18 18.12 -1.07
C VAL A 112 -6.90 18.04 -2.58
N LEU A 113 -7.10 16.89 -3.22
CA LEU A 113 -6.85 16.72 -4.66
C LEU A 113 -7.92 17.37 -5.52
N PHE A 114 -9.18 17.19 -5.20
CA PHE A 114 -10.30 17.58 -6.05
C PHE A 114 -10.91 18.93 -5.68
N HIS A 115 -10.83 19.35 -4.41
CA HIS A 115 -11.54 20.51 -3.86
C HIS A 115 -13.06 20.49 -4.19
N ASP A 116 -13.61 19.30 -4.34
CA ASP A 116 -15.00 19.04 -4.72
C ASP A 116 -15.53 17.84 -3.95
N ARG A 117 -16.53 18.07 -3.11
CA ARG A 117 -17.10 17.04 -2.22
C ARG A 117 -17.70 15.85 -2.97
N ALA A 118 -18.31 16.09 -4.15
CA ALA A 118 -18.92 15.02 -4.92
C ALA A 118 -17.85 14.12 -5.56
N LYS A 119 -16.81 14.71 -6.13
CA LYS A 119 -15.67 13.97 -6.71
C LYS A 119 -14.89 13.22 -5.63
N SER A 120 -14.65 13.86 -4.48
CA SER A 120 -13.98 13.21 -3.35
C SER A 120 -14.76 12.01 -2.84
N LEU A 121 -16.10 12.13 -2.75
CA LEU A 121 -16.97 11.04 -2.36
C LEU A 121 -17.02 9.93 -3.40
N ALA A 122 -17.09 10.28 -4.68
CA ALA A 122 -17.07 9.31 -5.77
C ALA A 122 -15.76 8.51 -5.78
N ALA A 123 -14.60 9.18 -5.64
CA ALA A 123 -13.31 8.53 -5.53
C ALA A 123 -13.24 7.59 -4.31
N TRP A 124 -13.79 8.02 -3.18
CA TRP A 124 -13.86 7.23 -1.96
C TRP A 124 -14.73 5.97 -2.14
N VAL A 125 -15.92 6.11 -2.74
CA VAL A 125 -16.81 4.96 -3.03
C VAL A 125 -16.12 3.99 -4.00
N LEU A 126 -15.53 4.49 -5.07
CA LEU A 126 -14.80 3.65 -6.04
C LEU A 126 -13.65 2.89 -5.38
N PHE A 127 -12.89 3.52 -4.49
CA PHE A 127 -11.78 2.87 -3.81
C PHE A 127 -12.23 1.74 -2.87
N PHE A 128 -13.22 1.99 -2.02
CA PHE A 128 -13.61 1.02 -0.99
C PHE A 128 -14.59 -0.05 -1.49
N TYR A 129 -15.42 0.27 -2.49
CA TYR A 129 -16.47 -0.64 -2.99
C TYR A 129 -16.16 -1.21 -4.37
N ASN A 130 -15.00 -0.88 -4.94
CA ASN A 130 -14.57 -1.55 -6.15
C ASN A 130 -14.14 -3.00 -5.84
N GLY A 131 -14.33 -3.85 -6.79
CA GLY A 131 -13.88 -5.22 -6.86
C GLY A 131 -14.01 -5.70 -8.29
N GLY A 132 -13.40 -6.82 -8.65
CA GLY A 132 -13.58 -7.42 -9.97
C GLY A 132 -15.04 -7.82 -10.24
N LEU A 133 -15.29 -8.32 -11.42
CA LEU A 133 -16.63 -8.82 -11.82
C LEU A 133 -17.02 -10.16 -11.15
N GLY A 134 -16.31 -10.56 -10.11
CA GLY A 134 -16.57 -11.81 -9.38
C GLY A 134 -17.95 -11.89 -8.74
N PHE A 135 -18.57 -10.74 -8.43
CA PHE A 135 -19.92 -10.69 -7.87
C PHE A 135 -20.98 -11.32 -8.81
N VAL A 136 -20.73 -11.37 -10.12
CA VAL A 136 -21.60 -12.03 -11.09
C VAL A 136 -21.70 -13.52 -10.78
N TYR A 137 -20.59 -14.16 -10.48
CA TYR A 137 -20.56 -15.57 -10.10
C TYR A 137 -21.25 -15.83 -8.76
N PHE A 138 -21.16 -14.92 -7.82
CA PHE A 138 -21.88 -15.02 -6.55
C PHE A 138 -23.40 -14.96 -6.75
N ILE A 139 -23.89 -14.11 -7.65
CA ILE A 139 -25.31 -14.04 -8.00
C ILE A 139 -25.77 -15.38 -8.62
N ASP A 140 -25.01 -15.97 -9.51
CA ASP A 140 -25.33 -17.24 -10.11
C ASP A 140 -25.38 -18.37 -9.06
N TRP A 141 -24.38 -18.45 -8.18
CA TRP A 141 -24.38 -19.42 -7.08
C TRP A 141 -25.58 -19.23 -6.12
N SER A 142 -25.97 -17.99 -5.87
CA SER A 142 -27.14 -17.70 -5.03
C SER A 142 -28.43 -18.16 -5.71
N ARG A 143 -28.54 -18.00 -7.03
CA ARG A 143 -29.70 -18.49 -7.82
C ARG A 143 -29.77 -20.02 -7.85
N GLU A 144 -28.64 -20.68 -7.90
CA GLU A 144 -28.50 -22.13 -7.85
C GLU A 144 -28.75 -22.71 -6.44
N GLY A 145 -29.00 -21.86 -5.43
CA GLY A 145 -29.27 -22.26 -4.06
C GLY A 145 -28.04 -22.62 -3.23
N GLY A 146 -26.84 -22.32 -3.72
CA GLY A 146 -25.58 -22.62 -3.03
C GLY A 146 -25.27 -21.66 -1.88
N TYR A 147 -25.56 -20.38 -2.06
CA TYR A 147 -25.28 -19.34 -1.07
C TYR A 147 -26.46 -18.39 -0.91
N LYS A 148 -26.68 -17.93 0.34
CA LYS A 148 -27.62 -16.85 0.65
C LYS A 148 -26.85 -15.54 0.76
N PHE A 149 -27.46 -14.43 0.38
CA PHE A 149 -26.85 -13.12 0.51
C PHE A 149 -26.43 -12.80 1.96
N SER A 150 -27.17 -13.31 2.95
CA SER A 150 -26.86 -13.20 4.38
C SER A 150 -25.52 -13.88 4.76
N ASP A 151 -25.07 -14.85 3.98
CA ASP A 151 -23.85 -15.61 4.29
C ASP A 151 -22.60 -14.75 4.17
N ILE A 152 -22.67 -13.62 3.45
CA ILE A 152 -21.62 -12.60 3.39
C ILE A 152 -21.22 -12.14 4.81
N PHE A 153 -22.16 -12.10 5.74
CA PHE A 153 -21.91 -11.61 7.10
C PHE A 153 -21.53 -12.70 8.09
N THR A 154 -21.94 -13.92 7.88
CA THR A 154 -21.82 -14.98 8.88
C THR A 154 -21.37 -16.33 8.33
N GLY A 155 -21.35 -16.49 7.01
CA GLY A 155 -21.01 -17.73 6.34
C GLY A 155 -19.52 -17.89 6.04
N TYR A 156 -19.13 -19.12 5.78
CA TYR A 156 -17.82 -19.49 5.27
C TYR A 156 -17.97 -19.87 3.80
N TYR A 157 -17.63 -18.97 2.91
CA TYR A 157 -17.79 -19.14 1.45
C TYR A 157 -16.55 -18.59 0.75
N THR A 158 -16.35 -19.01 -0.52
CA THR A 158 -15.29 -18.44 -1.35
C THR A 158 -15.62 -16.99 -1.67
N THR A 159 -14.67 -16.10 -1.37
CA THR A 159 -14.86 -14.67 -1.58
C THR A 159 -15.02 -14.38 -3.07
N PRO A 160 -16.13 -13.75 -3.51
CA PRO A 160 -16.41 -13.53 -4.94
C PRO A 160 -15.34 -12.67 -5.63
N THR A 161 -14.66 -11.80 -4.90
CA THR A 161 -13.60 -10.95 -5.42
C THR A 161 -12.24 -11.63 -5.48
N ASN A 162 -12.12 -12.87 -5.00
CA ASN A 162 -10.91 -13.69 -5.08
C ASN A 162 -11.27 -15.12 -5.53
N LEU A 163 -11.71 -15.24 -6.78
CA LEU A 163 -12.10 -16.52 -7.41
C LEU A 163 -11.00 -17.01 -8.34
N VAL A 164 -10.06 -17.73 -7.77
CA VAL A 164 -8.87 -18.26 -8.48
C VAL A 164 -9.28 -19.11 -9.69
N ASP A 165 -10.27 -20.00 -9.53
CA ASP A 165 -10.75 -20.89 -10.58
C ASP A 165 -11.42 -20.17 -11.77
N ARG A 166 -11.84 -18.93 -11.54
CA ARG A 166 -12.41 -18.05 -12.56
C ARG A 166 -11.44 -16.95 -12.99
N ASN A 167 -10.20 -17.07 -12.58
CA ASN A 167 -9.15 -16.09 -12.87
C ASN A 167 -9.50 -14.67 -12.41
N ILE A 168 -10.26 -14.55 -11.31
CA ILE A 168 -10.51 -13.32 -10.58
C ILE A 168 -9.47 -13.22 -9.46
N ARG A 169 -8.53 -12.26 -9.59
CA ARG A 169 -7.38 -12.10 -8.71
C ARG A 169 -7.33 -10.73 -8.05
N TRP A 170 -8.11 -9.79 -8.56
CA TRP A 170 -8.12 -8.43 -8.04
C TRP A 170 -9.20 -8.28 -6.99
N VAL A 171 -8.78 -8.20 -5.78
CA VAL A 171 -9.60 -8.31 -4.59
C VAL A 171 -10.28 -6.98 -4.22
N ASN A 172 -11.43 -7.05 -3.53
CA ASN A 172 -12.00 -5.89 -2.86
C ASN A 172 -11.09 -5.45 -1.72
N ILE A 173 -10.83 -4.15 -1.61
CA ILE A 173 -9.88 -3.60 -0.65
C ILE A 173 -10.28 -3.88 0.81
N ILE A 174 -11.58 -3.85 1.14
CA ILE A 174 -12.06 -4.10 2.51
C ILE A 174 -11.99 -5.60 2.83
N ALA A 175 -12.65 -6.42 2.00
CA ALA A 175 -12.88 -7.82 2.31
C ALA A 175 -11.62 -8.68 2.22
N ASP A 176 -10.77 -8.42 1.23
CA ASP A 176 -9.64 -9.31 0.90
C ASP A 176 -8.26 -8.70 1.16
N MET A 177 -8.19 -7.42 1.53
CA MET A 177 -6.91 -6.80 1.90
C MET A 177 -6.91 -6.23 3.32
N LEU A 178 -7.79 -5.27 3.63
CA LEU A 178 -7.73 -4.60 4.93
C LEU A 178 -8.22 -5.49 6.06
N LEU A 179 -9.14 -6.41 5.79
CA LEU A 179 -9.64 -7.35 6.78
C LEU A 179 -8.61 -8.46 7.10
N PRO A 180 -8.05 -9.18 6.10
CA PRO A 180 -7.10 -10.27 6.36
C PRO A 180 -5.67 -9.79 6.61
N GLN A 181 -5.24 -8.73 5.93
CA GLN A 181 -3.84 -8.29 5.96
C GLN A 181 -3.65 -7.13 6.94
N ARG A 182 -3.41 -7.49 8.19
CA ARG A 182 -3.22 -6.54 9.27
C ARG A 182 -2.12 -5.51 9.00
N ALA A 183 -0.95 -5.93 8.52
CA ALA A 183 0.16 -5.03 8.19
C ALA A 183 -0.23 -4.02 7.11
N THR A 184 -1.00 -4.41 6.10
CA THR A 184 -1.53 -3.52 5.06
C THR A 184 -2.48 -2.47 5.64
N LEU A 185 -3.38 -2.88 6.53
CA LEU A 185 -4.33 -1.97 7.19
C LEU A 185 -3.60 -0.86 7.96
N PHE A 186 -2.64 -1.23 8.81
CA PHE A 186 -1.84 -0.25 9.55
C PHE A 186 -0.93 0.58 8.64
N GLY A 187 -0.36 -0.06 7.62
CA GLY A 187 0.43 0.62 6.60
C GLY A 187 -0.35 1.70 5.88
N TYR A 188 -1.59 1.43 5.49
CA TYR A 188 -2.46 2.42 4.84
C TYR A 188 -2.91 3.53 5.79
N ALA A 189 -3.17 3.21 7.06
CA ALA A 189 -3.51 4.21 8.07
C ALA A 189 -2.40 5.28 8.19
N VAL A 190 -1.15 4.86 8.25
CA VAL A 190 0.01 5.76 8.32
C VAL A 190 0.32 6.41 6.98
N LEU A 191 0.28 5.64 5.89
CA LEU A 191 0.56 6.10 4.53
C LEU A 191 -0.37 7.23 4.10
N PHE A 192 -1.68 7.07 4.33
CA PHE A 192 -2.65 8.09 3.91
C PHE A 192 -2.49 9.39 4.70
N CYS A 193 -2.15 9.31 5.97
CA CYS A 193 -1.79 10.51 6.75
C CYS A 193 -0.54 11.19 6.19
N ALA A 194 0.51 10.43 5.86
CA ALA A 194 1.73 10.98 5.27
C ALA A 194 1.47 11.62 3.90
N ILE A 195 0.70 10.97 3.03
CA ILE A 195 0.29 11.50 1.72
C ILE A 195 -0.52 12.78 1.88
N TRP A 196 -1.49 12.80 2.78
CA TRP A 196 -2.32 13.97 3.05
C TRP A 196 -1.48 15.18 3.50
N LEU A 197 -0.54 14.98 4.42
CA LEU A 197 0.38 16.02 4.87
C LEU A 197 1.25 16.55 3.72
N LEU A 198 1.83 15.66 2.90
CA LEU A 198 2.61 16.06 1.74
C LEU A 198 1.79 16.84 0.72
N LEU A 199 0.55 16.43 0.46
CA LEU A 199 -0.33 17.17 -0.45
C LEU A 199 -0.65 18.56 0.08
N ARG A 200 -0.90 18.72 1.38
CA ARG A 200 -1.06 20.04 2.02
C ARG A 200 0.20 20.88 1.88
N ALA A 201 1.35 20.30 2.15
CA ALA A 201 2.63 20.98 1.98
C ALA A 201 2.86 21.49 0.55
N ILE A 202 2.55 20.65 -0.44
CA ILE A 202 2.81 20.93 -1.86
C ILE A 202 1.75 21.86 -2.47
N ARG A 203 0.47 21.61 -2.18
CA ARG A 203 -0.65 22.32 -2.83
C ARG A 203 -1.06 23.58 -2.10
N ASN A 204 -1.06 23.54 -0.77
CA ASN A 204 -1.48 24.67 0.07
C ASN A 204 -0.28 25.54 0.53
N GLY A 205 0.96 25.06 0.31
CA GLY A 205 2.16 25.77 0.76
C GLY A 205 2.45 25.66 2.27
N GLU A 206 1.84 24.68 2.96
CA GLU A 206 1.98 24.48 4.40
C GLU A 206 3.29 23.72 4.70
N LYS A 207 4.41 24.47 4.72
CA LYS A 207 5.77 23.89 4.82
C LYS A 207 6.00 23.08 6.10
N GLU A 208 5.32 23.42 7.17
CA GLU A 208 5.34 22.70 8.45
C GLU A 208 4.88 21.23 8.34
N CYS A 209 4.13 20.89 7.30
CA CYS A 209 3.67 19.53 7.05
C CYS A 209 4.77 18.56 6.56
N PHE A 210 5.93 19.06 6.06
CA PHE A 210 7.02 18.21 5.60
C PHE A 210 7.64 17.38 6.73
N LEU A 211 7.84 17.97 7.90
CA LEU A 211 8.42 17.28 9.05
C LEU A 211 7.55 16.08 9.53
N PRO A 212 6.28 16.29 9.90
CA PRO A 212 5.44 15.17 10.33
C PRO A 212 5.20 14.14 9.22
N ALA A 213 5.13 14.54 7.95
CA ALA A 213 5.07 13.60 6.83
C ALA A 213 6.32 12.72 6.76
N GLY A 214 7.53 13.29 6.95
CA GLY A 214 8.78 12.57 6.99
C GLY A 214 8.86 11.58 8.17
N ILE A 215 8.35 11.96 9.34
CA ILE A 215 8.28 11.08 10.52
C ILE A 215 7.37 9.87 10.22
N LEU A 216 6.15 10.10 9.72
CA LEU A 216 5.21 9.03 9.41
C LEU A 216 5.74 8.11 8.31
N ALA A 217 6.31 8.67 7.24
CA ALA A 217 6.90 7.90 6.16
C ALA A 217 8.10 7.06 6.63
N GLY A 218 8.95 7.62 7.49
CA GLY A 218 10.12 6.96 8.05
C GLY A 218 9.80 5.83 9.05
N ALA A 219 8.60 5.83 9.63
CA ALA A 219 8.14 4.76 10.52
C ALA A 219 7.59 3.52 9.77
N LEU A 220 7.30 3.63 8.48
CA LEU A 220 6.61 2.60 7.70
C LEU A 220 7.37 1.28 7.51
N PRO A 221 8.72 1.21 7.40
CA PRO A 221 9.38 -0.06 7.09
C PRO A 221 8.99 -1.22 8.00
N MET A 222 8.89 -0.98 9.31
CA MET A 222 8.50 -2.00 10.32
C MET A 222 7.00 -2.11 10.56
N ILE A 223 6.19 -1.28 9.88
CA ILE A 223 4.73 -1.37 9.88
C ILE A 223 4.27 -2.10 8.61
N HIS A 224 4.71 -1.62 7.43
CA HIS A 224 4.37 -2.18 6.13
C HIS A 224 5.35 -1.71 5.06
N THR A 225 6.30 -2.55 4.71
CA THR A 225 7.40 -2.21 3.78
C THR A 225 6.91 -1.77 2.40
N HIS A 226 5.80 -2.35 1.89
CA HIS A 226 5.23 -1.93 0.61
C HIS A 226 4.71 -0.49 0.63
N SER A 227 4.09 -0.06 1.73
CA SER A 227 3.66 1.34 1.91
C SER A 227 4.86 2.29 1.98
N PHE A 228 5.97 1.85 2.58
CA PHE A 228 7.21 2.62 2.59
C PHE A 228 7.75 2.83 1.16
N VAL A 229 7.84 1.77 0.37
CA VAL A 229 8.28 1.87 -1.03
C VAL A 229 7.35 2.78 -1.83
N ALA A 230 6.04 2.65 -1.64
CA ALA A 230 5.05 3.48 -2.33
C ALA A 230 5.23 4.98 -2.01
N ILE A 231 5.37 5.36 -0.73
CA ILE A 231 5.56 6.77 -0.36
C ILE A 231 6.92 7.30 -0.80
N LEU A 232 7.96 6.47 -0.81
CA LEU A 232 9.28 6.86 -1.27
C LEU A 232 9.25 7.22 -2.77
N ILE A 233 8.66 6.36 -3.59
CA ILE A 233 8.51 6.60 -5.04
C ILE A 233 7.63 7.84 -5.28
N LEU A 234 6.48 7.92 -4.64
CA LEU A 234 5.52 9.00 -4.82
C LEU A 234 6.12 10.36 -4.42
N SER A 235 6.78 10.42 -3.27
CA SER A 235 7.42 11.66 -2.79
C SER A 235 8.60 12.08 -3.66
N ALA A 236 9.40 11.13 -4.15
CA ALA A 236 10.46 11.41 -5.11
C ALA A 236 9.91 11.99 -6.41
N CYS A 237 8.84 11.41 -6.97
CA CYS A 237 8.17 11.95 -8.15
C CYS A 237 7.60 13.36 -7.91
N TRP A 238 6.97 13.61 -6.76
CA TRP A 238 6.47 14.93 -6.42
C TRP A 238 7.58 15.96 -6.23
N MET A 239 8.68 15.57 -5.58
CA MET A 239 9.85 16.43 -5.47
C MET A 239 10.38 16.82 -6.85
N LEU A 240 10.57 15.84 -7.75
CA LEU A 240 11.02 16.09 -9.13
C LEU A 240 10.07 17.02 -9.88
N LEU A 241 8.76 16.84 -9.72
CA LEU A 241 7.76 17.72 -10.32
C LEU A 241 7.83 19.16 -9.78
N CYS A 242 8.04 19.30 -8.47
CA CYS A 242 8.23 20.63 -7.84
C CYS A 242 9.51 21.30 -8.34
N LEU A 243 10.62 20.57 -8.41
CA LEU A 243 11.88 21.06 -8.96
C LEU A 243 11.72 21.48 -10.43
N TYR A 244 11.07 20.67 -11.25
CA TYR A 244 10.80 20.98 -12.65
C TYR A 244 10.03 22.29 -12.81
N ARG A 245 8.99 22.50 -11.99
CA ARG A 245 8.20 23.75 -12.02
C ARG A 245 8.99 24.98 -11.57
N SER A 246 10.04 24.78 -10.79
CA SER A 246 10.90 25.86 -10.30
C SER A 246 11.95 26.32 -11.32
N VAL A 247 12.20 25.53 -12.37
CA VAL A 247 13.20 25.86 -13.41
C VAL A 247 12.56 26.75 -14.49
N PRO A 248 13.19 27.90 -14.87
CA PRO A 248 12.71 28.72 -15.98
C PRO A 248 12.73 27.92 -17.28
N HIS A 249 11.59 27.90 -18.01
CA HIS A 249 11.41 27.09 -19.21
C HIS A 249 11.97 27.71 -20.50
N ASN A 250 12.70 28.82 -20.45
CA ASN A 250 13.06 29.62 -21.62
C ASN A 250 14.15 29.07 -22.53
N THR A 251 14.67 27.87 -22.36
CA THR A 251 15.91 27.49 -23.05
C THR A 251 15.99 26.11 -23.71
N SER A 252 15.00 25.30 -23.71
CA SER A 252 14.97 24.12 -24.61
C SER A 252 13.65 23.35 -24.50
N PRO A 253 13.18 22.66 -25.55
CA PRO A 253 12.08 21.73 -25.49
C PRO A 253 12.55 20.44 -24.79
N VAL A 254 12.87 20.53 -23.49
CA VAL A 254 13.00 19.33 -22.68
C VAL A 254 11.62 18.72 -22.65
N ALA A 255 11.48 17.54 -23.24
CA ALA A 255 10.26 16.79 -23.25
C ALA A 255 9.60 16.84 -21.87
N HIS A 256 8.32 17.13 -21.85
CA HIS A 256 7.55 17.23 -20.59
C HIS A 256 7.84 16.00 -19.75
N PRO A 257 8.28 16.10 -18.46
CA PRO A 257 8.70 14.92 -17.68
C PRO A 257 7.62 13.85 -17.63
N GLY A 258 6.34 14.24 -17.63
CA GLY A 258 5.23 13.31 -17.77
C GLY A 258 5.21 12.54 -19.09
N ALA A 259 5.61 13.18 -20.20
CA ALA A 259 5.72 12.52 -21.50
C ALA A 259 6.90 11.53 -21.55
N VAL A 260 8.02 11.88 -20.91
CA VAL A 260 9.17 10.97 -20.77
C VAL A 260 8.80 9.77 -19.91
N LEU A 261 8.17 9.99 -18.75
CA LEU A 261 7.69 8.92 -17.87
C LEU A 261 6.67 8.02 -18.56
N LEU A 262 5.69 8.62 -19.25
CA LEU A 262 4.69 7.88 -20.01
C LEU A 262 5.34 7.11 -21.17
N GLY A 263 6.27 7.72 -21.89
CA GLY A 263 7.04 7.06 -22.96
C GLY A 263 7.86 5.89 -22.45
N CYS A 264 8.56 6.05 -21.33
CA CYS A 264 9.27 4.97 -20.66
C CYS A 264 8.32 3.86 -20.22
N PHE A 265 7.19 4.20 -19.61
CA PHE A 265 6.19 3.23 -19.18
C PHE A 265 5.59 2.46 -20.37
N VAL A 266 5.15 3.14 -21.42
CA VAL A 266 4.61 2.51 -22.64
C VAL A 266 5.66 1.64 -23.32
N THR A 267 6.90 2.11 -23.42
CA THR A 267 8.02 1.32 -23.98
C THR A 267 8.31 0.09 -23.13
N CYS A 268 8.28 0.23 -21.80
CA CYS A 268 8.35 -0.93 -20.88
C CYS A 268 7.25 -1.94 -21.16
N MET A 269 6.00 -1.49 -21.26
CA MET A 269 4.85 -2.38 -21.48
C MET A 269 4.95 -3.10 -22.82
N ILE A 270 5.35 -2.41 -23.89
CA ILE A 270 5.53 -3.00 -25.23
C ILE A 270 6.68 -4.03 -25.23
N LEU A 271 7.81 -3.70 -24.60
CA LEU A 271 8.92 -4.63 -24.49
C LEU A 271 8.57 -5.86 -23.65
N LEU A 272 7.78 -5.67 -22.60
CA LEU A 272 7.24 -6.77 -21.80
C LEU A 272 6.39 -7.73 -22.62
N GLU A 273 5.52 -7.21 -23.47
CA GLU A 273 4.65 -7.98 -24.35
C GLU A 273 5.49 -8.77 -25.39
N ILE A 274 6.43 -8.11 -26.06
CA ILE A 274 7.32 -8.74 -27.06
C ILE A 274 8.19 -9.85 -26.42
N LEU A 275 8.68 -9.64 -25.21
CA LEU A 275 9.57 -10.58 -24.54
C LEU A 275 8.83 -11.75 -23.90
N ASN A 276 7.56 -11.58 -23.58
CA ASN A 276 6.72 -12.64 -23.03
C ASN A 276 6.45 -13.76 -24.06
N GLU A 277 6.44 -13.43 -25.34
CA GLU A 277 6.29 -14.42 -26.43
C GLU A 277 7.59 -15.16 -26.75
N SER A 278 8.76 -14.62 -26.40
CA SER A 278 10.03 -15.13 -26.95
C SER A 278 10.85 -16.09 -26.08
N SER A 279 10.72 -16.13 -24.78
CA SER A 279 11.13 -17.20 -23.86
C SER A 279 11.02 -16.79 -22.38
N ALA A 280 10.46 -17.68 -21.56
CA ALA A 280 10.19 -17.42 -20.14
C ALA A 280 11.44 -17.14 -19.25
N ALA A 281 12.65 -17.45 -19.75
CA ALA A 281 13.88 -17.32 -18.96
C ALA A 281 14.64 -16.00 -19.20
N VAL A 282 14.48 -15.35 -20.34
CA VAL A 282 15.24 -14.15 -20.72
C VAL A 282 14.49 -12.86 -20.35
N ALA A 283 13.17 -12.89 -20.39
CA ALA A 283 12.32 -11.74 -20.12
C ALA A 283 12.54 -11.10 -18.73
N PRO A 284 12.64 -11.85 -17.60
CA PRO A 284 12.82 -11.25 -16.28
C PRO A 284 14.14 -10.50 -16.14
N VAL A 285 15.22 -11.01 -16.73
CA VAL A 285 16.55 -10.40 -16.65
C VAL A 285 16.62 -9.10 -17.44
N LEU A 286 16.01 -9.08 -18.63
CA LEU A 286 15.94 -7.88 -19.46
C LEU A 286 15.06 -6.80 -18.82
N LEU A 287 13.96 -7.19 -18.20
CA LEU A 287 13.08 -6.30 -17.44
C LEU A 287 13.79 -5.66 -16.25
N PHE A 288 14.52 -6.43 -15.49
CA PHE A 288 15.28 -5.94 -14.36
C PHE A 288 16.35 -4.92 -14.82
N ARG A 289 17.09 -5.25 -15.88
CA ARG A 289 18.11 -4.36 -16.47
C ARG A 289 17.47 -3.08 -17.02
N PHE A 290 16.32 -3.19 -17.68
CA PHE A 290 15.58 -2.03 -18.19
C PHE A 290 15.01 -1.17 -17.05
N GLY A 291 14.49 -1.78 -16.00
CA GLY A 291 14.06 -1.08 -14.78
C GLY A 291 15.21 -0.30 -14.13
N ILE A 292 16.41 -0.87 -14.06
CA ILE A 292 17.61 -0.18 -13.58
C ILE A 292 17.95 1.00 -14.49
N LEU A 293 17.89 0.85 -15.81
CA LEU A 293 18.18 1.93 -16.76
C LEU A 293 17.17 3.08 -16.64
N VAL A 294 15.87 2.76 -16.48
CA VAL A 294 14.83 3.77 -16.24
C VAL A 294 15.07 4.48 -14.91
N ALA A 295 15.34 3.75 -13.84
CA ALA A 295 15.63 4.33 -12.53
C ALA A 295 16.89 5.21 -12.58
N ALA A 296 17.97 4.75 -13.21
CA ALA A 296 19.20 5.53 -13.39
C ALA A 296 18.94 6.80 -14.21
N SER A 297 18.14 6.71 -15.29
CA SER A 297 17.75 7.87 -16.12
C SER A 297 16.94 8.89 -15.33
N LEU A 298 16.01 8.44 -14.47
CA LEU A 298 15.24 9.31 -13.58
C LEU A 298 16.12 9.98 -12.53
N VAL A 299 17.08 9.25 -11.96
CA VAL A 299 18.05 9.80 -11.01
C VAL A 299 18.93 10.84 -11.69
N LEU A 300 19.49 10.55 -12.88
CA LEU A 300 20.31 11.49 -13.64
C LEU A 300 19.52 12.73 -14.05
N TYR A 301 18.25 12.55 -14.45
CA TYR A 301 17.36 13.66 -14.74
C TYR A 301 17.09 14.51 -13.49
N GLY A 302 16.81 13.90 -12.36
CA GLY A 302 16.65 14.57 -11.09
C GLY A 302 17.89 15.34 -10.67
N LEU A 303 19.08 14.74 -10.80
CA LEU A 303 20.35 15.41 -10.54
C LEU A 303 20.59 16.59 -11.51
N SER A 304 20.20 16.46 -12.79
CA SER A 304 20.30 17.56 -13.75
C SER A 304 19.36 18.72 -13.41
N LEU A 305 18.17 18.43 -12.92
CA LEU A 305 17.22 19.45 -12.42
C LEU A 305 17.78 20.14 -11.18
N LEU A 306 18.29 19.38 -10.22
CA LEU A 306 18.96 19.93 -9.03
C LEU A 306 20.13 20.82 -9.42
N TYR A 307 21.01 20.34 -10.30
CA TYR A 307 22.13 21.13 -10.82
C TYR A 307 21.66 22.44 -11.44
N ARG A 308 20.61 22.42 -12.29
CA ARG A 308 20.05 23.62 -12.91
C ARG A 308 19.42 24.55 -11.88
N CYS A 309 18.72 24.02 -10.88
CA CYS A 309 18.15 24.82 -9.80
C CYS A 309 19.24 25.57 -9.01
N PHE A 310 20.41 24.94 -8.80
CA PHE A 310 21.45 25.47 -7.92
C PHE A 310 22.63 26.12 -8.66
N SER A 311 22.81 25.91 -9.96
CA SER A 311 23.90 26.50 -10.75
C SER A 311 23.51 27.74 -11.56
N GLY A 312 22.23 28.08 -11.62
CA GLY A 312 21.77 29.29 -12.33
C GLY A 312 22.28 30.55 -11.64
N LYS A 313 22.77 31.53 -12.42
CA LYS A 313 23.28 32.83 -11.95
C LYS A 313 22.24 33.67 -11.14
N SER A 314 21.02 33.20 -11.04
CA SER A 314 19.90 33.80 -10.30
C SER A 314 19.40 32.95 -9.12
N THR A 315 20.20 31.97 -8.68
CA THR A 315 19.82 31.21 -7.50
C THR A 315 20.03 32.07 -6.26
N ASN A 316 18.97 32.68 -5.81
CA ASN A 316 18.90 33.24 -4.49
C ASN A 316 19.16 32.12 -3.48
N ASN A 317 19.93 32.42 -2.43
CA ASN A 317 20.07 31.58 -1.24
C ASN A 317 18.70 31.07 -0.73
N ASP A 318 17.64 31.82 -0.99
CA ASP A 318 16.24 31.50 -0.66
C ASP A 318 15.73 30.22 -1.32
N THR A 319 16.15 29.87 -2.56
CA THR A 319 15.69 28.63 -3.23
C THR A 319 16.31 27.40 -2.60
N LEU A 320 17.61 27.44 -2.31
CA LEU A 320 18.30 26.34 -1.61
C LEU A 320 17.76 26.19 -0.20
N GLN A 321 17.64 27.30 0.54
CA GLN A 321 17.10 27.29 1.89
C GLN A 321 15.68 26.75 1.94
N ASN A 322 14.83 27.17 0.99
CA ASN A 322 13.47 26.65 0.87
C ASN A 322 13.44 25.15 0.59
N PHE A 323 14.31 24.68 -0.32
CA PHE A 323 14.41 23.23 -0.61
C PHE A 323 14.88 22.44 0.61
N LEU A 324 15.91 22.93 1.31
CA LEU A 324 16.44 22.25 2.50
C LEU A 324 15.43 22.21 3.65
N THR A 325 14.69 23.30 3.88
CA THR A 325 13.67 23.39 4.94
C THR A 325 12.37 22.65 4.62
N THR A 326 12.18 22.18 3.40
CA THR A 326 11.02 21.40 2.94
C THR A 326 11.42 19.96 2.65
N TRP A 327 11.81 19.67 1.43
CA TRP A 327 12.17 18.32 0.98
C TRP A 327 13.40 17.75 1.69
N GLY A 328 14.38 18.60 2.02
CA GLY A 328 15.55 18.19 2.81
C GLY A 328 15.15 17.70 4.21
N VAL A 329 14.23 18.39 4.87
CA VAL A 329 13.68 17.96 6.16
C VAL A 329 12.88 16.69 6.01
N PHE A 330 11.99 16.59 5.01
CA PHE A 330 11.20 15.38 4.76
C PHE A 330 12.08 14.14 4.56
N PHE A 331 12.99 14.17 3.57
CA PHE A 331 13.84 13.02 3.28
C PHE A 331 14.90 12.77 4.35
N GLY A 332 15.42 13.82 4.98
CA GLY A 332 16.37 13.68 6.09
C GLY A 332 15.77 12.91 7.27
N VAL A 333 14.58 13.28 7.70
CA VAL A 333 13.88 12.60 8.79
C VAL A 333 13.39 11.21 8.37
N LEU A 334 12.84 11.07 7.16
CA LEU A 334 12.44 9.78 6.61
C LEU A 334 13.63 8.80 6.63
N LEU A 335 14.78 9.19 6.10
CA LEU A 335 15.96 8.34 6.05
C LEU A 335 16.53 8.05 7.44
N LEU A 336 16.58 9.05 8.32
CA LEU A 336 17.05 8.88 9.70
C LEU A 336 16.25 7.79 10.43
N LEU A 337 14.96 7.74 10.23
CA LEU A 337 14.08 6.76 10.88
C LEU A 337 14.03 5.43 10.12
N ALA A 338 14.02 5.46 8.78
CA ALA A 338 13.86 4.25 7.97
C ALA A 338 15.15 3.44 7.84
N LEU A 339 16.33 4.08 7.73
CA LEU A 339 17.58 3.36 7.49
C LEU A 339 17.90 2.32 8.58
N PRO A 340 17.81 2.61 9.89
CA PRO A 340 18.05 1.58 10.91
C PRO A 340 17.11 0.39 10.75
N GLN A 341 15.84 0.62 10.44
CA GLN A 341 14.85 -0.44 10.24
C GLN A 341 15.17 -1.27 9.00
N LEU A 342 15.54 -0.63 7.89
CA LEU A 342 15.87 -1.33 6.64
C LEU A 342 17.16 -2.15 6.77
N LEU A 343 18.21 -1.59 7.36
CA LEU A 343 19.48 -2.25 7.53
C LEU A 343 19.39 -3.45 8.49
N GLU A 344 18.70 -3.28 9.61
CA GLU A 344 18.62 -4.33 10.64
C GLU A 344 17.61 -5.43 10.29
N TRP A 345 16.45 -5.08 9.70
CA TRP A 345 15.37 -6.05 9.48
C TRP A 345 15.14 -6.41 8.03
N THR A 346 15.07 -5.45 7.12
CA THR A 346 14.66 -5.74 5.75
C THR A 346 15.77 -6.41 4.95
N PHE A 347 16.99 -5.89 5.00
CA PHE A 347 18.10 -6.48 4.24
C PHE A 347 18.63 -7.78 4.85
N GLY A 348 18.44 -8.00 6.14
CA GLY A 348 18.78 -9.27 6.78
C GLY A 348 17.89 -10.44 6.36
N GLN A 349 16.72 -10.17 5.78
CA GLN A 349 15.75 -11.20 5.36
C GLN A 349 15.96 -11.74 3.96
N THR A 350 16.52 -10.94 3.06
CA THR A 350 16.49 -11.19 1.62
C THR A 350 17.67 -12.01 1.14
N THR A 351 17.99 -13.09 1.82
CA THR A 351 19.06 -14.00 1.39
C THR A 351 18.69 -14.84 0.16
N GLN A 352 17.43 -14.87 -0.26
CA GLN A 352 17.00 -15.63 -1.45
C GLN A 352 16.11 -14.77 -2.36
N SER A 353 16.66 -14.41 -3.48
CA SER A 353 16.31 -13.34 -4.40
C SER A 353 15.14 -13.57 -5.37
N GLY A 354 14.34 -14.62 -5.22
CA GLY A 354 13.20 -14.88 -6.13
C GLY A 354 12.13 -13.78 -6.12
N PHE A 355 12.07 -13.00 -5.06
CA PHE A 355 11.08 -11.93 -4.87
C PHE A 355 11.28 -10.72 -5.81
N LEU A 356 12.51 -10.46 -6.25
CA LEU A 356 12.81 -9.33 -7.14
C LEU A 356 12.70 -9.69 -8.64
N LEU A 357 12.38 -10.96 -8.95
CA LEU A 357 12.10 -11.36 -10.33
C LEU A 357 10.69 -10.88 -10.68
N GLY A 358 10.60 -9.92 -11.59
CA GLY A 358 9.31 -9.43 -12.07
C GLY A 358 8.52 -10.55 -12.74
N HIS A 359 7.29 -10.76 -12.28
CA HIS A 359 6.33 -11.67 -12.90
C HIS A 359 5.28 -10.83 -13.60
N PHE A 360 5.48 -10.56 -14.89
CA PHE A 360 4.47 -9.89 -15.69
C PHE A 360 3.25 -10.82 -15.83
N ASN A 361 2.08 -10.21 -15.78
CA ASN A 361 0.80 -10.91 -15.88
C ASN A 361 0.62 -12.04 -14.83
N TRP A 362 1.23 -11.84 -13.66
CA TRP A 362 1.11 -12.74 -12.53
C TRP A 362 -0.36 -13.01 -12.20
N GLY A 363 -0.68 -14.27 -11.99
CA GLY A 363 -2.02 -14.71 -11.63
C GLY A 363 -2.96 -14.93 -12.81
N ASN A 364 -2.65 -14.51 -14.04
CA ASN A 364 -3.47 -14.82 -15.19
C ASN A 364 -3.33 -16.32 -15.58
N GLN A 365 -4.45 -17.01 -15.66
CA GLN A 365 -4.52 -18.44 -15.99
C GLN A 365 -5.21 -18.66 -17.34
N GLY A 366 -4.69 -18.03 -18.42
CA GLY A 366 -5.12 -18.29 -19.78
C GLY A 366 -6.17 -17.35 -20.36
N ASP A 367 -6.57 -16.29 -19.67
CA ASP A 367 -7.39 -15.25 -20.30
C ASP A 367 -6.54 -14.36 -21.23
N THR A 368 -7.18 -13.76 -22.24
CA THR A 368 -6.56 -12.65 -22.96
C THR A 368 -6.29 -11.48 -22.01
N TYR A 369 -5.20 -10.74 -22.21
CA TYR A 369 -4.81 -9.66 -21.31
C TYR A 369 -5.92 -8.63 -21.09
N LEU A 370 -6.56 -8.19 -22.17
CA LEU A 370 -7.64 -7.23 -22.07
C LEU A 370 -8.80 -7.74 -21.20
N TRP A 371 -9.22 -8.99 -21.42
CA TRP A 371 -10.31 -9.58 -20.66
C TRP A 371 -9.93 -9.81 -19.20
N PHE A 372 -8.71 -10.28 -18.95
CA PHE A 372 -8.20 -10.45 -17.59
C PHE A 372 -8.25 -9.15 -16.81
N TYR A 373 -7.75 -8.05 -17.37
CA TYR A 373 -7.77 -6.76 -16.69
C TYR A 373 -9.19 -6.18 -16.56
N LEU A 374 -10.01 -6.27 -17.58
CA LEU A 374 -11.40 -5.78 -17.53
C LEU A 374 -12.20 -6.45 -16.40
N LYS A 375 -12.15 -7.79 -16.32
CA LYS A 375 -12.91 -8.51 -15.30
C LYS A 375 -12.34 -8.34 -13.89
N ASN A 376 -11.05 -8.07 -13.75
CA ASN A 376 -10.41 -7.86 -12.46
C ASN A 376 -10.52 -6.41 -11.97
N TRP A 377 -10.38 -5.42 -12.84
CA TRP A 377 -10.50 -4.01 -12.44
C TRP A 377 -11.95 -3.56 -12.26
N GLY A 378 -12.89 -4.22 -12.90
CA GLY A 378 -14.31 -3.96 -12.71
C GLY A 378 -14.70 -2.51 -13.02
N ALA A 379 -15.51 -1.92 -12.14
CA ALA A 379 -16.11 -0.59 -12.36
C ALA A 379 -15.09 0.59 -12.42
N ILE A 380 -13.85 0.40 -12.01
CA ILE A 380 -12.81 1.45 -12.12
C ILE A 380 -12.50 1.83 -13.57
N LEU A 381 -12.73 0.91 -14.52
CA LEU A 381 -12.50 1.16 -15.94
C LEU A 381 -13.68 1.85 -16.65
N LEU A 382 -14.83 1.93 -16.01
CA LEU A 382 -16.03 2.59 -16.53
C LEU A 382 -16.10 4.04 -16.02
#